data_8837bcf0012ebfbc3774e8cf6e156fb4
#
_entry.id   8837bcf0012ebfbc3774e8cf6e156fb4
#
_cell.length_a   1.000
_cell.length_b   1.000
_cell.length_c   1.000
_cell.angle_alpha   90.00
_cell.angle_beta   90.00
_cell.angle_gamma   90.00
#
_symmetry.space_group_name_H-M   'P 1'
#
loop_
_entity.id
_entity.type
_entity.pdbx_description
1 polymer ?
#
loop_
_entity_poly.entity_id
_entity_poly.type
_entity_poly.pdbx_seq_one_letter_code
_entity_poly.pdbx_strand_id
1 'polypeptide(L)'
;EGFQGDHCPFRRGYSQQDRFGCLDSDGDGYSDEDPGALDGVTAWYAHPLGFGDAFPLDATQWNDTDDDGFGDNWEDGNWNLSRNGWGIGTWLSNASMPDACPFITGTSTGDRFGCTDSDGDGYSDGDLNWTKANGSDAFPEEPSQWQDRDFDGWGDNQSEGALLVDDFPDNPTQWFDSDDDGWG
;
A
#
# COMPACT_ATOMS: atom_id res chain seq x y z
N GLU A 1 19.03 18.32 30.32
CA GLU A 1 18.56 17.11 29.62
C GLU A 1 17.83 16.30 30.67
N GLY A 2 16.50 16.24 30.63
CA GLY A 2 15.70 15.43 31.54
C GLY A 2 15.93 13.97 31.25
N PHE A 3 16.19 13.17 32.25
CA PHE A 3 16.12 11.70 32.15
C PHE A 3 14.68 11.36 31.74
N GLN A 4 14.49 10.85 30.54
CA GLN A 4 13.24 10.25 30.16
C GLN A 4 13.17 8.88 30.86
N GLY A 5 12.10 8.68 31.64
CA GLY A 5 11.92 7.45 32.40
C GLY A 5 11.69 6.26 31.47
N ASP A 6 12.17 5.09 31.87
CA ASP A 6 11.84 3.83 31.21
C ASP A 6 10.33 3.56 31.33
N HIS A 7 9.62 3.43 30.22
CA HIS A 7 8.19 3.14 30.18
C HIS A 7 7.89 1.64 30.32
N CYS A 8 8.86 0.77 30.10
CA CYS A 8 8.74 -0.68 30.20
C CYS A 8 9.76 -1.28 31.20
N PRO A 9 9.78 -0.86 32.47
CA PRO A 9 10.86 -1.15 33.43
C PRO A 9 11.01 -2.64 33.77
N PHE A 10 10.09 -3.48 33.38
CA PHE A 10 10.12 -4.94 33.61
C PHE A 10 10.39 -5.74 32.33
N ARG A 11 10.51 -5.06 31.20
CA ARG A 11 10.87 -5.65 29.91
C ARG A 11 12.02 -4.87 29.30
N ARG A 12 13.00 -5.56 28.78
CA ARG A 12 14.12 -4.92 28.09
C ARG A 12 13.70 -4.57 26.66
N GLY A 13 13.90 -3.30 26.28
CA GLY A 13 13.68 -2.83 24.94
C GLY A 13 14.58 -1.64 24.60
N TYR A 14 14.47 -1.14 23.39
CA TYR A 14 15.35 -0.09 22.86
C TYR A 14 14.61 1.03 22.13
N SER A 15 13.26 1.01 22.13
CA SER A 15 12.45 2.07 21.52
C SER A 15 12.76 3.47 22.08
N GLN A 16 12.75 4.49 21.23
CA GLN A 16 13.20 5.85 21.56
C GLN A 16 12.31 6.94 20.94
N GLN A 17 11.35 6.61 20.08
CA GLN A 17 10.53 7.59 19.38
C GLN A 17 9.17 7.82 20.06
N ASP A 18 8.56 6.78 20.59
CA ASP A 18 7.24 6.79 21.23
C ASP A 18 7.33 6.52 22.73
N ARG A 19 7.62 5.31 23.14
CA ARG A 19 7.87 4.88 24.52
C ARG A 19 9.33 4.48 24.70
N PHE A 20 9.99 5.03 25.70
CA PHE A 20 11.41 4.77 25.95
C PHE A 20 11.60 3.41 26.63
N GLY A 21 12.51 2.61 26.10
CA GLY A 21 12.95 1.36 26.72
C GLY A 21 11.99 0.17 26.53
N CYS A 22 10.99 0.31 25.67
CA CYS A 22 10.06 -0.79 25.33
C CYS A 22 10.61 -1.67 24.21
N LEU A 23 9.97 -2.82 23.99
CA LEU A 23 10.33 -3.72 22.90
C LEU A 23 10.20 -2.99 21.57
N ASP A 24 11.16 -3.18 20.71
CA ASP A 24 11.32 -2.60 19.39
C ASP A 24 12.07 -3.69 18.61
N SER A 25 11.33 -4.42 17.78
CA SER A 25 11.83 -5.66 17.22
C SER A 25 12.70 -5.48 15.98
N ASP A 26 12.49 -4.40 15.24
CA ASP A 26 13.24 -4.11 14.00
C ASP A 26 14.25 -2.96 14.15
N GLY A 27 14.16 -2.18 15.25
CA GLY A 27 15.13 -1.17 15.60
C GLY A 27 14.91 0.19 14.96
N ASP A 28 13.69 0.52 14.54
CA ASP A 28 13.33 1.82 13.96
C ASP A 28 13.12 2.91 15.03
N GLY A 29 12.98 2.50 16.29
CA GLY A 29 12.81 3.34 17.44
C GLY A 29 11.38 3.44 17.96
N TYR A 30 10.40 2.94 17.23
CA TYR A 30 9.03 2.80 17.68
C TYR A 30 8.84 1.49 18.45
N SER A 31 7.92 1.47 19.41
CA SER A 31 7.73 0.28 20.23
C SER A 31 6.65 -0.62 19.65
N ASP A 32 6.92 -1.91 19.65
CA ASP A 32 5.95 -2.95 19.33
C ASP A 32 4.66 -2.78 20.15
N GLU A 33 3.56 -3.29 19.67
CA GLU A 33 2.33 -3.34 20.47
C GLU A 33 2.50 -4.19 21.74
N ASP A 34 1.82 -3.78 22.80
CA ASP A 34 1.73 -4.53 24.08
C ASP A 34 0.30 -4.47 24.63
N PRO A 35 -0.66 -5.22 24.05
CA PRO A 35 -2.06 -5.17 24.45
C PRO A 35 -2.34 -5.80 25.82
N GLY A 36 -1.39 -6.54 26.35
CA GLY A 36 -1.52 -7.30 27.59
C GLY A 36 -0.49 -6.94 28.64
N ALA A 37 -0.43 -5.69 29.09
CA ALA A 37 0.51 -5.27 30.12
C ALA A 37 0.47 -6.17 31.36
N LEU A 38 1.38 -7.13 31.42
CA LEU A 38 1.54 -8.04 32.55
C LEU A 38 2.06 -7.34 33.84
N ASP A 39 2.40 -6.08 33.73
CA ASP A 39 3.11 -5.26 34.71
C ASP A 39 2.33 -4.03 35.17
N GLY A 40 1.03 -3.91 34.82
CA GLY A 40 0.18 -2.80 35.22
C GLY A 40 0.37 -1.53 34.40
N VAL A 41 1.14 -1.60 33.30
CA VAL A 41 1.21 -0.54 32.29
C VAL A 41 -0.06 -0.56 31.43
N THR A 42 -0.49 0.59 31.01
CA THR A 42 -1.65 0.72 30.10
C THR A 42 -1.37 -0.04 28.80
N ALA A 43 -2.36 -0.79 28.30
CA ALA A 43 -2.27 -1.47 27.02
C ALA A 43 -1.82 -0.52 25.91
N TRP A 44 -0.93 -0.98 25.06
CA TRP A 44 -0.34 -0.23 23.97
C TRP A 44 -0.64 -0.95 22.66
N TYR A 45 -1.42 -0.33 21.85
CA TYR A 45 -1.87 -0.91 20.58
C TYR A 45 -1.07 -0.33 19.42
N ALA A 46 -0.88 -1.12 18.39
CA ALA A 46 -0.35 -0.67 17.11
C ALA A 46 -1.23 0.44 16.50
N HIS A 47 -0.63 1.27 15.67
CA HIS A 47 -1.37 2.23 14.85
C HIS A 47 -2.32 1.46 13.89
N PRO A 48 -3.55 1.92 13.63
CA PRO A 48 -4.13 3.21 14.04
C PRO A 48 -4.90 3.17 15.37
N LEU A 49 -5.00 2.03 16.04
CA LEU A 49 -5.72 1.90 17.32
C LEU A 49 -4.98 2.56 18.50
N GLY A 50 -3.67 2.73 18.35
CA GLY A 50 -2.77 3.35 19.32
C GLY A 50 -1.65 4.10 18.62
N PHE A 51 -0.49 4.16 19.26
CA PHE A 51 0.71 4.81 18.73
C PHE A 51 1.90 3.85 18.66
N GLY A 52 1.66 2.55 18.85
CA GLY A 52 2.68 1.52 18.68
C GLY A 52 2.94 1.24 17.21
N ASP A 53 4.07 0.59 16.98
CA ASP A 53 4.48 0.18 15.65
C ASP A 53 3.48 -0.79 15.03
N ALA A 54 3.00 -0.45 13.85
CA ALA A 54 2.11 -1.30 13.05
C ALA A 54 2.89 -2.38 12.28
N PHE A 55 4.19 -2.19 12.09
CA PHE A 55 5.05 -3.06 11.28
C PHE A 55 6.30 -3.50 12.05
N PRO A 56 6.19 -4.22 13.18
CA PRO A 56 7.30 -4.49 14.09
C PRO A 56 8.43 -5.37 13.54
N LEU A 57 8.44 -5.65 12.27
CA LEU A 57 9.48 -6.39 11.55
C LEU A 57 9.97 -5.64 10.30
N ASP A 58 9.53 -4.38 10.11
CA ASP A 58 9.91 -3.55 8.98
C ASP A 58 10.33 -2.15 9.42
N ALA A 59 11.60 -1.97 9.70
CA ALA A 59 12.20 -0.72 10.14
C ALA A 59 12.03 0.49 9.19
N THR A 60 11.27 0.35 8.13
CA THR A 60 10.94 1.44 7.20
C THR A 60 9.48 1.89 7.30
N GLN A 61 8.68 1.19 8.09
CA GLN A 61 7.26 1.49 8.29
C GLN A 61 6.92 1.36 9.78
N TRP A 62 6.08 2.26 10.32
CA TRP A 62 5.63 2.22 11.72
C TRP A 62 4.17 2.65 11.91
N ASN A 63 3.59 3.35 10.94
CA ASN A 63 2.18 3.75 10.95
C ASN A 63 1.44 3.13 9.78
N ASP A 64 0.18 2.79 10.02
CA ASP A 64 -0.81 2.36 9.04
C ASP A 64 -2.10 3.12 9.37
N THR A 65 -2.47 4.12 8.59
CA THR A 65 -3.55 5.05 8.95
C THR A 65 -4.94 4.48 8.71
N ASP A 66 -5.10 3.61 7.72
CA ASP A 66 -6.39 3.02 7.37
C ASP A 66 -6.49 1.50 7.62
N ASP A 67 -5.42 0.92 8.23
CA ASP A 67 -5.37 -0.47 8.72
C ASP A 67 -5.50 -1.50 7.57
N ASP A 68 -4.84 -1.23 6.46
CA ASP A 68 -4.85 -2.11 5.29
C ASP A 68 -3.60 -2.98 5.12
N GLY A 69 -2.59 -2.74 5.95
CA GLY A 69 -1.34 -3.49 5.95
C GLY A 69 -0.25 -2.89 5.05
N PHE A 70 -0.47 -1.69 4.50
CA PHE A 70 0.56 -0.91 3.82
C PHE A 70 0.94 0.30 4.66
N GLY A 71 2.23 0.62 4.69
CA GLY A 71 2.74 1.63 5.62
C GLY A 71 2.69 3.05 5.07
N ASP A 72 2.47 4.00 5.98
CA ASP A 72 2.34 5.42 5.66
C ASP A 72 3.62 6.09 5.15
N ASN A 73 4.80 5.53 5.41
CA ASN A 73 6.07 6.10 4.95
C ASN A 73 6.24 5.90 3.44
N TRP A 74 6.87 6.87 2.77
CA TRP A 74 6.98 6.85 1.31
C TRP A 74 8.39 7.14 0.82
N GLU A 75 8.74 6.65 -0.38
CA GLU A 75 10.03 6.90 -1.04
C GLU A 75 9.91 7.79 -2.30
N ASP A 76 8.74 7.87 -2.93
CA ASP A 76 8.56 8.70 -4.12
C ASP A 76 8.51 10.20 -3.76
N GLY A 77 9.53 10.95 -4.17
CA GLY A 77 9.61 12.38 -3.95
C GLY A 77 8.46 13.20 -4.57
N ASN A 78 7.73 12.65 -5.53
CA ASN A 78 6.54 13.29 -6.10
C ASN A 78 5.38 13.38 -5.09
N TRP A 79 5.37 12.51 -4.08
CA TRP A 79 4.34 12.52 -3.03
C TRP A 79 4.61 13.54 -1.92
N ASN A 80 5.80 14.13 -1.85
CA ASN A 80 6.20 15.02 -0.76
C ASN A 80 5.20 16.17 -0.50
N LEU A 81 4.62 16.76 -1.53
CA LEU A 81 3.69 17.88 -1.35
C LEU A 81 2.37 17.44 -0.73
N SER A 82 1.79 16.34 -1.21
CA SER A 82 0.53 15.80 -0.67
C SER A 82 0.75 15.25 0.74
N ARG A 83 1.76 14.41 0.94
CA ARG A 83 2.05 13.76 2.23
C ARG A 83 2.39 14.76 3.33
N ASN A 84 3.27 15.73 3.07
CA ASN A 84 3.57 16.79 4.03
C ASN A 84 2.35 17.64 4.38
N GLY A 85 1.44 17.85 3.41
CA GLY A 85 0.18 18.57 3.64
C GLY A 85 -0.81 17.78 4.51
N TRP A 86 -0.74 16.47 4.47
CA TRP A 86 -1.60 15.57 5.27
C TRP A 86 -1.03 15.32 6.67
N GLY A 87 0.29 15.46 6.86
CA GLY A 87 0.96 15.16 8.12
C GLY A 87 1.01 13.67 8.44
N ILE A 88 1.03 12.81 7.42
CA ILE A 88 1.01 11.35 7.51
C ILE A 88 2.31 10.79 6.99
N GLY A 89 2.89 9.84 7.73
CA GLY A 89 4.12 9.15 7.38
C GLY A 89 5.35 10.05 7.36
N THR A 90 6.43 9.52 6.85
CA THR A 90 7.73 10.18 6.71
C THR A 90 8.38 9.75 5.40
N TRP A 91 9.08 10.67 4.74
CA TRP A 91 9.86 10.32 3.56
C TRP A 91 11.10 9.51 3.94
N LEU A 92 11.26 8.34 3.35
CA LEU A 92 12.42 7.46 3.49
C LEU A 92 12.82 6.95 2.11
N SER A 93 14.13 6.99 1.80
CA SER A 93 14.63 6.56 0.48
C SER A 93 14.50 5.07 0.19
N ASN A 94 14.00 4.30 1.13
CA ASN A 94 13.86 2.85 1.09
C ASN A 94 12.59 2.37 1.79
N ALA A 95 11.56 3.21 1.86
CA ALA A 95 10.26 2.80 2.40
C ALA A 95 9.75 1.58 1.63
N SER A 96 9.45 0.50 2.34
CA SER A 96 8.92 -0.72 1.73
C SER A 96 7.41 -0.59 1.55
N MET A 97 6.89 -1.06 0.44
CA MET A 97 5.45 -1.10 0.11
C MET A 97 4.68 0.14 0.62
N PRO A 98 5.09 1.35 0.18
CA PRO A 98 4.50 2.59 0.66
C PRO A 98 3.04 2.69 0.21
N ASP A 99 2.15 2.87 1.16
CA ASP A 99 0.74 3.06 0.85
C ASP A 99 0.51 4.32 -0.01
N ALA A 100 -0.11 4.16 -1.16
CA ALA A 100 -0.44 5.27 -2.05
C ALA A 100 -1.78 5.96 -1.69
N CYS A 101 -2.63 5.28 -0.94
CA CYS A 101 -4.00 5.69 -0.59
C CYS A 101 -4.28 5.72 0.93
N PRO A 102 -3.46 6.35 1.80
CA PRO A 102 -3.39 6.15 3.25
C PRO A 102 -4.64 6.58 4.05
N PHE A 103 -5.76 6.77 3.43
CA PHE A 103 -7.06 7.05 4.05
C PHE A 103 -8.16 6.13 3.52
N ILE A 104 -7.82 5.20 2.63
CA ILE A 104 -8.76 4.36 1.91
C ILE A 104 -8.20 2.95 1.90
N THR A 105 -8.61 2.11 2.83
CA THR A 105 -8.25 0.69 2.88
C THR A 105 -8.33 0.05 1.50
N GLY A 106 -7.22 -0.52 1.03
CA GLY A 106 -7.12 -1.13 -0.29
C GLY A 106 -6.27 -2.39 -0.33
N THR A 107 -6.25 -3.05 -1.46
CA THR A 107 -5.57 -4.35 -1.63
C THR A 107 -4.62 -4.39 -2.82
N SER A 108 -4.53 -3.30 -3.59
CA SER A 108 -3.69 -3.25 -4.78
C SER A 108 -2.19 -3.40 -4.46
N THR A 109 -1.47 -4.13 -5.30
CA THR A 109 -0.06 -4.46 -5.13
C THR A 109 0.75 -4.39 -6.43
N GLY A 110 0.10 -4.22 -7.55
CA GLY A 110 0.71 -4.26 -8.88
C GLY A 110 1.17 -2.90 -9.40
N ASP A 111 0.46 -1.83 -9.02
CA ASP A 111 0.74 -0.46 -9.45
C ASP A 111 0.94 0.49 -8.27
N ARG A 112 -0.09 0.73 -7.49
CA ARG A 112 -0.09 1.56 -6.27
C ARG A 112 -0.48 0.67 -5.08
N PHE A 113 0.40 0.53 -4.11
CA PHE A 113 0.10 -0.24 -2.91
C PHE A 113 -1.02 0.42 -2.09
N GLY A 114 -1.90 -0.38 -1.48
CA GLY A 114 -2.90 0.09 -0.53
C GLY A 114 -4.07 0.87 -1.14
N CYS A 115 -4.23 0.90 -2.46
CA CYS A 115 -5.40 1.52 -3.08
C CYS A 115 -6.52 0.50 -3.34
N THR A 116 -7.74 1.01 -3.57
CA THR A 116 -8.88 0.17 -3.93
C THR A 116 -8.56 -0.68 -5.16
N ASP A 117 -8.85 -1.97 -5.06
CA ASP A 117 -8.72 -2.98 -6.10
C ASP A 117 -9.98 -3.84 -6.00
N SER A 118 -10.93 -3.61 -6.90
CA SER A 118 -12.29 -4.13 -6.76
C SER A 118 -12.43 -5.59 -7.13
N ASP A 119 -11.59 -6.09 -8.04
CA ASP A 119 -11.65 -7.47 -8.51
C ASP A 119 -10.49 -8.35 -8.02
N GLY A 120 -9.46 -7.75 -7.40
CA GLY A 120 -8.38 -8.46 -6.74
C GLY A 120 -7.27 -8.93 -7.68
N ASP A 121 -7.09 -8.28 -8.82
CA ASP A 121 -6.02 -8.62 -9.76
C ASP A 121 -4.67 -7.96 -9.43
N GLY A 122 -4.67 -7.06 -8.44
CA GLY A 122 -3.50 -6.35 -7.94
C GLY A 122 -3.33 -4.95 -8.51
N TYR A 123 -4.10 -4.55 -9.51
CA TYR A 123 -4.08 -3.20 -10.04
C TYR A 123 -5.16 -2.33 -9.40
N SER A 124 -4.82 -1.07 -9.13
CA SER A 124 -5.75 -0.17 -8.44
C SER A 124 -6.81 0.39 -9.38
N ASP A 125 -8.04 0.47 -8.88
CA ASP A 125 -9.14 1.17 -9.54
C ASP A 125 -8.75 2.61 -9.89
N GLY A 126 -9.38 3.16 -10.91
CA GLY A 126 -9.19 4.55 -11.31
C GLY A 126 -9.79 5.54 -10.30
N ASP A 127 -9.09 6.65 -10.07
CA ASP A 127 -9.58 7.79 -9.30
C ASP A 127 -9.41 9.12 -10.08
N LEU A 128 -9.67 10.27 -9.42
CA LEU A 128 -9.58 11.58 -10.08
C LEU A 128 -8.18 11.94 -10.57
N ASN A 129 -7.14 11.37 -9.96
CA ASN A 129 -5.73 11.67 -10.25
C ASN A 129 -5.01 10.49 -10.89
N TRP A 130 -5.59 9.30 -10.81
CA TRP A 130 -5.06 8.06 -11.35
C TRP A 130 -6.10 7.43 -12.28
N THR A 131 -5.90 7.59 -13.56
CA THR A 131 -6.85 7.18 -14.61
C THR A 131 -6.24 6.07 -15.46
N LYS A 132 -7.05 5.41 -16.29
CA LYS A 132 -6.58 4.43 -17.27
C LYS A 132 -5.36 4.93 -18.08
N ALA A 133 -5.35 6.21 -18.46
CA ALA A 133 -4.22 6.82 -19.17
C ALA A 133 -2.95 6.97 -18.31
N ASN A 134 -3.07 6.89 -16.99
CA ASN A 134 -1.95 6.92 -16.05
C ASN A 134 -1.54 5.52 -15.57
N GLY A 135 -2.30 4.49 -15.93
CA GLY A 135 -2.01 3.10 -15.59
C GLY A 135 -2.92 2.50 -14.50
N SER A 136 -4.07 3.14 -14.17
CA SER A 136 -5.07 2.48 -13.34
C SER A 136 -5.68 1.29 -14.07
N ASP A 137 -6.24 0.38 -13.32
CA ASP A 137 -7.00 -0.72 -13.88
C ASP A 137 -8.05 -0.23 -14.89
N ALA A 138 -7.99 -0.79 -16.09
CA ALA A 138 -8.92 -0.51 -17.17
C ALA A 138 -10.24 -1.29 -17.03
N PHE A 139 -10.23 -2.38 -16.23
CA PHE A 139 -11.34 -3.32 -16.10
C PHE A 139 -11.61 -3.69 -14.64
N PRO A 140 -11.97 -2.78 -13.75
CA PRO A 140 -12.01 -2.97 -12.29
C PRO A 140 -13.07 -3.99 -11.80
N GLU A 141 -13.70 -4.75 -12.66
CA GLU A 141 -14.61 -5.85 -12.36
C GLU A 141 -14.20 -7.16 -13.07
N GLU A 142 -13.04 -7.17 -13.76
CA GLU A 142 -12.58 -8.31 -14.55
C GLU A 142 -11.12 -8.69 -14.23
N PRO A 143 -10.89 -9.60 -13.26
CA PRO A 143 -9.56 -9.89 -12.72
C PRO A 143 -8.58 -10.56 -13.68
N SER A 144 -8.96 -10.77 -14.92
CA SER A 144 -8.04 -11.26 -15.94
C SER A 144 -7.53 -10.15 -16.87
N GLN A 145 -7.98 -8.91 -16.68
CA GLN A 145 -7.62 -7.77 -17.51
C GLN A 145 -7.39 -6.53 -16.65
N TRP A 146 -6.31 -5.79 -16.87
CA TRP A 146 -6.01 -4.52 -16.17
C TRP A 146 -5.54 -3.41 -17.12
N GLN A 147 -5.24 -3.73 -18.37
CA GLN A 147 -4.75 -2.79 -19.36
C GLN A 147 -5.57 -2.84 -20.64
N ASP A 148 -5.83 -1.65 -21.20
CA ASP A 148 -6.50 -1.41 -22.47
C ASP A 148 -5.75 -0.27 -23.16
N ARG A 149 -4.81 -0.61 -24.05
CA ARG A 149 -3.83 0.34 -24.59
C ARG A 149 -4.42 1.30 -25.60
N ASP A 150 -5.34 0.83 -26.40
CA ASP A 150 -5.97 1.63 -27.47
C ASP A 150 -7.35 2.18 -27.10
N PHE A 151 -7.86 1.82 -25.89
CA PHE A 151 -9.09 2.30 -25.29
C PHE A 151 -10.37 1.88 -26.06
N ASP A 152 -10.38 0.69 -26.62
CA ASP A 152 -11.56 0.16 -27.32
C ASP A 152 -12.50 -0.66 -26.42
N GLY A 153 -12.05 -0.97 -25.20
CA GLY A 153 -12.81 -1.69 -24.17
C GLY A 153 -12.54 -3.20 -24.15
N TRP A 154 -11.52 -3.66 -24.87
CA TRP A 154 -10.98 -5.01 -24.80
C TRP A 154 -9.59 -4.98 -24.18
N GLY A 155 -9.19 -6.07 -23.52
CA GLY A 155 -8.00 -6.07 -22.68
C GLY A 155 -6.76 -6.65 -23.32
N ASP A 156 -5.62 -6.09 -23.00
CA ASP A 156 -4.31 -6.45 -23.56
C ASP A 156 -3.78 -7.81 -23.09
N ASN A 157 -4.32 -8.38 -22.01
CA ASN A 157 -3.88 -9.66 -21.49
C ASN A 157 -4.40 -10.83 -22.33
N GLN A 158 -3.51 -11.48 -23.07
CA GLN A 158 -3.79 -12.61 -23.95
C GLN A 158 -3.45 -13.96 -23.31
N SER A 159 -3.35 -14.04 -21.98
CA SER A 159 -3.07 -15.28 -21.27
C SER A 159 -4.20 -16.31 -21.44
N GLU A 160 -3.87 -17.59 -21.40
CA GLU A 160 -4.87 -18.65 -21.48
C GLU A 160 -5.92 -18.49 -20.35
N GLY A 161 -7.17 -18.36 -20.73
CA GLY A 161 -8.30 -18.20 -19.81
C GLY A 161 -8.67 -16.74 -19.49
N ALA A 162 -7.93 -15.74 -20.00
CA ALA A 162 -8.34 -14.36 -19.90
C ALA A 162 -9.66 -14.11 -20.65
N LEU A 163 -10.49 -13.23 -20.10
CA LEU A 163 -11.72 -12.77 -20.72
C LEU A 163 -11.50 -11.44 -21.43
N LEU A 164 -12.41 -11.02 -22.29
CA LEU A 164 -12.35 -9.74 -23.01
C LEU A 164 -11.01 -9.49 -23.73
N VAL A 165 -10.42 -10.55 -24.27
CA VAL A 165 -9.11 -10.48 -24.95
C VAL A 165 -9.20 -9.66 -26.23
N ASP A 166 -8.22 -8.76 -26.41
CA ASP A 166 -8.00 -8.00 -27.63
C ASP A 166 -6.90 -8.65 -28.48
N ASP A 167 -7.25 -9.12 -29.68
CA ASP A 167 -6.28 -9.66 -30.63
C ASP A 167 -5.48 -8.54 -31.35
N PHE A 168 -5.90 -7.26 -31.21
CA PHE A 168 -5.30 -6.11 -31.86
C PHE A 168 -5.02 -4.93 -30.90
N PRO A 169 -4.22 -5.08 -29.84
CA PRO A 169 -4.08 -4.13 -28.72
C PRO A 169 -3.56 -2.70 -29.07
N ASP A 170 -3.29 -2.42 -30.29
CA ASP A 170 -2.86 -1.11 -30.79
C ASP A 170 -3.85 -0.55 -31.85
N ASN A 171 -5.02 -1.16 -32.05
CA ASN A 171 -5.98 -0.76 -33.09
C ASN A 171 -7.41 -0.63 -32.57
N PRO A 172 -7.83 0.53 -32.09
CA PRO A 172 -9.12 0.78 -31.42
C PRO A 172 -10.37 0.58 -32.31
N THR A 173 -10.25 -0.13 -33.41
CA THR A 173 -11.36 -0.45 -34.31
C THR A 173 -11.49 -1.96 -34.58
N GLN A 174 -10.59 -2.77 -34.03
CA GLN A 174 -10.56 -4.20 -34.20
C GLN A 174 -10.07 -4.86 -32.90
N TRP A 175 -10.78 -5.86 -32.42
CA TRP A 175 -10.50 -6.58 -31.15
C TRP A 175 -10.57 -8.11 -31.28
N PHE A 176 -11.00 -8.65 -32.44
CA PHE A 176 -11.17 -10.07 -32.62
C PHE A 176 -10.68 -10.54 -33.99
N ASP A 177 -9.82 -11.55 -33.99
CA ASP A 177 -9.33 -12.25 -35.19
C ASP A 177 -9.96 -13.65 -35.23
N SER A 178 -10.88 -13.89 -36.15
CA SER A 178 -11.69 -15.12 -36.14
C SER A 178 -11.00 -16.35 -36.74
N ASP A 179 -9.92 -16.19 -37.48
CA ASP A 179 -9.18 -17.23 -38.16
C ASP A 179 -7.65 -17.17 -37.97
N ASP A 180 -7.20 -16.29 -37.07
CA ASP A 180 -5.79 -16.09 -36.70
C ASP A 180 -4.89 -15.70 -37.90
N ASP A 181 -5.44 -14.98 -38.87
CA ASP A 181 -4.66 -14.54 -40.04
C ASP A 181 -4.02 -13.14 -39.89
N GLY A 182 -4.28 -12.46 -38.76
CA GLY A 182 -3.78 -11.12 -38.43
C GLY A 182 -4.60 -9.97 -38.99
N TRP A 183 -5.84 -10.23 -39.41
CA TRP A 183 -6.81 -9.24 -39.89
C TRP A 183 -8.14 -9.44 -39.14
N GLY A 184 -8.67 -8.33 -38.57
CA GLY A 184 -9.93 -8.32 -37.82
C GLY A 184 -11.15 -7.89 -38.61
#